data_c0801689602f7964b8b370a44c3e7288
#
_entry.id   c0801689602f7964b8b370a44c3e7288
#
_cell.length_a   1.000
_cell.length_b   1.000
_cell.length_c   1.000
_cell.angle_alpha   90.00
_cell.angle_beta   90.00
_cell.angle_gamma   90.00
#
_symmetry.space_group_name_H-M   'P 1'
#
loop_
_entity.id
_entity.type
_entity.pdbx_description
1 polymer ?
#
loop_
_entity_poly.entity_id
_entity_poly.type
_entity_poly.pdbx_seq_one_letter_code
_entity_poly.pdbx_strand_id
1 'polypeptide(L)'
;MVLAKVKVKFSQILSKSREVNLLSAARMFLFGSRDIWFVVGLPVFLSASLGWSHAEVGGFLALWVIGYGGVQALAPKLLDRCLGGGTPRGGTATLGAFVLAILTGLIALGVGLDLSPWVTVVCGLALFGLVFALNSSVHSYLILAYTESEQAALNVG
;
A
#
# COMPACT_ATOMS: atom_id res chain seq x y z
N MET A 1 -35.85 3.33 -14.16
CA MET A 1 -35.56 4.20 -13.00
C MET A 1 -34.17 4.79 -13.22
N VAL A 2 -34.09 6.04 -13.66
CA VAL A 2 -32.82 6.71 -14.00
C VAL A 2 -32.25 7.22 -12.70
N LEU A 3 -31.17 6.60 -12.22
CA LEU A 3 -30.39 7.10 -11.08
C LEU A 3 -29.79 8.45 -11.48
N ALA A 4 -30.35 9.54 -10.93
CA ALA A 4 -29.81 10.86 -11.12
C ALA A 4 -28.35 10.87 -10.63
N LYS A 5 -27.42 11.17 -11.53
CA LYS A 5 -25.99 11.35 -11.22
C LYS A 5 -25.86 12.58 -10.30
N VAL A 6 -25.84 12.36 -9.00
CA VAL A 6 -25.59 13.43 -8.01
C VAL A 6 -24.16 13.88 -8.23
N LYS A 7 -23.96 15.11 -8.71
CA LYS A 7 -22.64 15.74 -8.79
C LYS A 7 -22.13 15.96 -7.36
N VAL A 8 -21.12 15.20 -6.97
CA VAL A 8 -20.44 15.40 -5.68
C VAL A 8 -19.83 16.80 -5.66
N LYS A 9 -20.24 17.64 -4.70
CA LYS A 9 -19.70 18.98 -4.50
C LYS A 9 -18.32 18.87 -3.85
N PHE A 10 -17.41 19.78 -4.19
CA PHE A 10 -16.06 19.83 -3.59
C PHE A 10 -16.09 19.89 -2.04
N SER A 11 -17.13 20.48 -1.46
CA SER A 11 -17.36 20.48 -0.01
C SER A 11 -17.65 19.11 0.61
N GLN A 12 -17.87 18.06 -0.20
CA GLN A 12 -18.16 16.70 0.22
C GLN A 12 -16.95 15.75 0.05
N ILE A 13 -15.78 16.28 -0.31
CA ILE A 13 -14.55 15.49 -0.46
C ILE A 13 -14.05 14.97 0.89
N LEU A 14 -14.22 15.76 1.95
CA LEU A 14 -13.88 15.35 3.31
C LEU A 14 -15.09 14.70 3.96
N SER A 15 -14.87 13.54 4.57
CA SER A 15 -15.86 12.89 5.41
C SER A 15 -16.13 13.74 6.66
N LYS A 16 -17.30 13.57 7.26
CA LYS A 16 -17.60 14.15 8.59
C LYS A 16 -16.79 13.46 9.69
N SER A 17 -16.42 12.18 9.49
CA SER A 17 -15.57 11.43 10.40
C SER A 17 -14.10 11.87 10.30
N ARG A 18 -13.53 12.24 11.44
CA ARG A 18 -12.11 12.55 11.57
C ARG A 18 -11.25 11.33 11.27
N GLU A 19 -11.70 10.15 11.68
CA GLU A 19 -11.02 8.87 11.52
C GLU A 19 -10.86 8.52 10.03
N VAL A 20 -11.94 8.68 9.24
CA VAL A 20 -11.90 8.44 7.79
C VAL A 20 -10.95 9.43 7.10
N ASN A 21 -10.99 10.70 7.47
CA ASN A 21 -10.11 11.71 6.87
C ASN A 21 -8.64 11.45 7.20
N LEU A 22 -8.33 11.11 8.46
CA LEU A 22 -6.97 10.79 8.89
C LEU A 22 -6.43 9.54 8.17
N LEU A 23 -7.27 8.50 8.06
CA LEU A 23 -6.89 7.26 7.38
C LEU A 23 -6.71 7.47 5.87
N SER A 24 -7.55 8.31 5.25
CA SER A 24 -7.42 8.69 3.84
C SER A 24 -6.13 9.46 3.58
N ALA A 25 -5.78 10.40 4.47
CA ALA A 25 -4.51 11.12 4.41
C ALA A 25 -3.31 10.18 4.59
N ALA A 26 -3.36 9.29 5.58
CA ALA A 26 -2.31 8.28 5.80
C ALA A 26 -2.13 7.39 4.57
N ARG A 27 -3.23 6.96 3.94
CA ARG A 27 -3.19 6.18 2.70
C ARG A 27 -2.56 6.96 1.54
N MET A 28 -2.91 8.24 1.38
CA MET A 28 -2.32 9.10 0.34
C MET A 28 -0.80 9.19 0.51
N PHE A 29 -0.31 9.42 1.72
CA PHE A 29 1.13 9.46 1.99
C PHE A 29 1.80 8.09 1.80
N LEU A 30 1.15 7.00 2.21
CA LEU A 30 1.67 5.65 2.02
C LEU A 30 1.88 5.32 0.53
N PHE A 31 0.91 5.61 -0.31
CA PHE A 31 1.00 5.37 -1.75
C PHE A 31 1.95 6.36 -2.42
N GLY A 32 1.85 7.65 -2.09
CA GLY A 32 2.73 8.69 -2.64
C GLY A 32 4.19 8.44 -2.33
N SER A 33 4.53 8.03 -1.10
CA SER A 33 5.91 7.71 -0.73
C SER A 33 6.47 6.53 -1.52
N ARG A 34 5.65 5.50 -1.80
CA ARG A 34 6.05 4.40 -2.67
C ARG A 34 6.27 4.86 -4.10
N ASP A 35 5.32 5.60 -4.66
CA ASP A 35 5.32 5.95 -6.09
C ASP A 35 6.51 6.83 -6.48
N ILE A 36 6.98 7.69 -5.58
CA ILE A 36 8.15 8.55 -5.82
C ILE A 36 9.38 7.71 -6.21
N TRP A 37 9.69 6.67 -5.45
CA TRP A 37 10.90 5.86 -5.74
C TRP A 37 10.60 4.68 -6.67
N PHE A 38 9.39 4.08 -6.62
CA PHE A 38 9.05 2.91 -7.41
C PHE A 38 8.86 3.23 -8.90
N VAL A 39 8.21 4.37 -9.22
CA VAL A 39 7.89 4.73 -10.61
C VAL A 39 9.09 5.39 -11.33
N VAL A 40 9.93 6.11 -10.60
CA VAL A 40 11.06 6.85 -11.18
C VAL A 40 12.40 6.31 -10.70
N GLY A 41 12.63 6.29 -9.40
CA GLY A 41 13.93 5.94 -8.83
C GLY A 41 14.35 4.51 -9.13
N LEU A 42 13.45 3.55 -8.99
CA LEU A 42 13.74 2.14 -9.20
C LEU A 42 14.08 1.80 -10.66
N PRO A 43 13.30 2.20 -11.69
CA PRO A 43 13.69 1.97 -13.08
C PRO A 43 15.04 2.56 -13.44
N VAL A 44 15.34 3.78 -12.97
CA VAL A 44 16.62 4.44 -13.20
C VAL A 44 17.75 3.66 -12.53
N PHE A 45 17.59 3.24 -11.28
CA PHE A 45 18.57 2.44 -10.56
C PHE A 45 18.86 1.09 -11.26
N LEU A 46 17.81 0.36 -11.63
CA LEU A 46 17.95 -0.94 -12.31
C LEU A 46 18.71 -0.80 -13.62
N SER A 47 18.41 0.25 -14.40
CA SER A 47 19.07 0.49 -15.68
C SER A 47 20.47 1.04 -15.51
N ALA A 48 20.67 2.11 -14.71
CA ALA A 48 21.95 2.81 -14.61
C ALA A 48 22.96 2.09 -13.72
N SER A 49 22.54 1.45 -12.63
CA SER A 49 23.43 0.83 -11.65
C SER A 49 23.58 -0.68 -11.86
N LEU A 50 22.53 -1.38 -12.28
CA LEU A 50 22.56 -2.82 -12.53
C LEU A 50 22.70 -3.19 -14.01
N GLY A 51 22.69 -2.22 -14.91
CA GLY A 51 22.85 -2.43 -16.35
C GLY A 51 21.67 -3.14 -17.03
N TRP A 52 20.48 -3.15 -16.40
CA TRP A 52 19.33 -3.83 -16.97
C TRP A 52 18.81 -3.11 -18.22
N SER A 53 18.45 -3.87 -19.23
CA SER A 53 17.76 -3.37 -20.41
C SER A 53 16.33 -2.89 -20.05
N HIS A 54 15.75 -2.04 -20.91
CA HIS A 54 14.38 -1.57 -20.72
C HIS A 54 13.37 -2.73 -20.66
N ALA A 55 13.60 -3.83 -21.39
CA ALA A 55 12.74 -5.01 -21.38
C ALA A 55 12.81 -5.74 -20.03
N GLU A 56 14.01 -5.89 -19.45
CA GLU A 56 14.20 -6.51 -18.12
C GLU A 56 13.56 -5.67 -17.02
N VAL A 57 13.76 -4.34 -17.05
CA VAL A 57 13.14 -3.40 -16.10
C VAL A 57 11.63 -3.49 -16.21
N GLY A 58 11.07 -3.39 -17.42
CA GLY A 58 9.63 -3.47 -17.66
C GLY A 58 9.04 -4.81 -17.24
N GLY A 59 9.70 -5.91 -17.57
CA GLY A 59 9.31 -7.27 -17.18
C GLY A 59 9.30 -7.47 -15.67
N PHE A 60 10.33 -7.00 -14.98
CA PHE A 60 10.41 -7.05 -13.51
C PHE A 60 9.29 -6.26 -12.85
N LEU A 61 9.05 -5.02 -13.28
CA LEU A 61 7.98 -4.19 -12.74
C LEU A 61 6.59 -4.79 -13.00
N ALA A 62 6.37 -5.36 -14.18
CA ALA A 62 5.13 -6.04 -14.52
C ALA A 62 4.89 -7.27 -13.61
N LEU A 63 5.91 -8.13 -13.44
CA LEU A 63 5.84 -9.27 -12.54
C LEU A 63 5.60 -8.85 -11.09
N TRP A 64 6.26 -7.78 -10.65
CA TRP A 64 6.07 -7.25 -9.30
C TRP A 64 4.63 -6.78 -9.09
N VAL A 65 4.05 -6.04 -10.05
CA VAL A 65 2.65 -5.56 -9.96
C VAL A 65 1.66 -6.73 -9.99
N ILE A 66 1.89 -7.75 -10.81
CA ILE A 66 1.06 -8.97 -10.85
C ILE A 66 1.14 -9.71 -9.51
N GLY A 67 2.35 -9.91 -8.98
CA GLY A 67 2.57 -10.53 -7.68
C GLY A 67 1.89 -9.76 -6.54
N TYR A 68 2.05 -8.42 -6.53
CA TYR A 68 1.37 -7.53 -5.61
C TYR A 68 -0.15 -7.70 -5.67
N GLY A 69 -0.74 -7.70 -6.88
CA GLY A 69 -2.18 -7.93 -7.08
C GLY A 69 -2.64 -9.30 -6.57
N GLY A 70 -1.84 -10.34 -6.80
CA GLY A 70 -2.10 -11.69 -6.28
C GLY A 70 -2.12 -11.74 -4.74
N VAL A 71 -1.13 -11.13 -4.10
CA VAL A 71 -1.11 -11.00 -2.62
C VAL A 71 -2.32 -10.21 -2.12
N GLN A 72 -2.68 -9.13 -2.81
CA GLN A 72 -3.82 -8.30 -2.43
C GLN A 72 -5.16 -9.07 -2.53
N ALA A 73 -5.32 -9.92 -3.53
CA ALA A 73 -6.49 -10.79 -3.66
C ALA A 73 -6.57 -11.82 -2.51
N LEU A 74 -5.44 -12.28 -2.00
CA LEU A 74 -5.35 -13.23 -0.89
C LEU A 74 -5.32 -12.55 0.49
N ALA A 75 -5.17 -11.24 0.54
CA ALA A 75 -4.98 -10.47 1.78
C ALA A 75 -6.04 -10.73 2.85
N PRO A 76 -7.36 -10.86 2.55
CA PRO A 76 -8.35 -11.17 3.57
C PRO A 76 -8.04 -12.48 4.31
N LYS A 77 -7.68 -13.54 3.58
CA LYS A 77 -7.33 -14.84 4.16
C LYS A 77 -6.02 -14.80 4.95
N LEU A 78 -5.03 -14.06 4.46
CA LEU A 78 -3.74 -13.90 5.12
C LEU A 78 -3.88 -13.09 6.40
N LEU A 79 -4.63 -12.00 6.37
CA LEU A 79 -4.89 -11.16 7.55
C LEU A 79 -5.68 -11.92 8.62
N ASP A 80 -6.69 -12.69 8.24
CA ASP A 80 -7.46 -13.52 9.16
C ASP A 80 -6.53 -14.50 9.91
N ARG A 81 -5.63 -15.16 9.21
CA ARG A 81 -4.65 -16.07 9.82
C ARG A 81 -3.65 -15.32 10.72
N CYS A 82 -3.12 -14.19 10.26
CA CYS A 82 -2.15 -13.40 11.04
C CYS A 82 -2.75 -12.77 12.30
N LEU A 83 -4.05 -12.42 12.26
CA LEU A 83 -4.76 -11.80 13.38
C LEU A 83 -5.53 -12.81 14.24
N GLY A 84 -5.41 -14.12 13.94
CA GLY A 84 -6.10 -15.17 14.69
C GLY A 84 -7.63 -15.01 14.69
N GLY A 85 -8.23 -14.60 13.55
CA GLY A 85 -9.66 -14.33 13.43
C GLY A 85 -10.10 -12.95 13.94
N GLY A 86 -9.16 -12.11 14.36
CA GLY A 86 -9.43 -10.73 14.80
C GLY A 86 -9.60 -9.75 13.61
N THR A 87 -10.33 -8.68 13.85
CA THR A 87 -10.50 -7.61 12.85
C THR A 87 -9.31 -6.66 12.85
N PRO A 88 -8.83 -6.19 11.68
CA PRO A 88 -7.82 -5.15 11.60
C PRO A 88 -8.24 -3.87 12.34
N ARG A 89 -7.29 -3.23 12.99
CA ARG A 89 -7.47 -1.96 13.72
C ARG A 89 -6.46 -0.92 13.21
N GLY A 90 -6.64 0.34 13.62
CA GLY A 90 -5.70 1.42 13.29
C GLY A 90 -4.25 1.07 13.63
N GLY A 91 -4.01 0.41 14.78
CA GLY A 91 -2.68 -0.08 15.17
C GLY A 91 -2.07 -1.09 14.17
N THR A 92 -2.89 -1.92 13.51
CA THR A 92 -2.43 -2.84 12.47
C THR A 92 -1.88 -2.07 11.25
N ALA A 93 -2.58 -1.01 10.83
CA ALA A 93 -2.12 -0.14 9.75
C ALA A 93 -0.82 0.61 10.11
N THR A 94 -0.72 1.10 11.34
CA THR A 94 0.49 1.77 11.87
C THR A 94 1.67 0.82 11.91
N LEU A 95 1.49 -0.40 12.42
CA LEU A 95 2.54 -1.42 12.45
C LEU A 95 3.02 -1.75 11.02
N GLY A 96 2.09 -1.92 10.07
CA GLY A 96 2.43 -2.14 8.67
C GLY A 96 3.27 -1.01 8.07
N ALA A 97 2.94 0.24 8.38
CA ALA A 97 3.72 1.41 7.94
C ALA A 97 5.15 1.41 8.53
N PHE A 98 5.32 1.08 9.82
CA PHE A 98 6.64 0.94 10.44
C PHE A 98 7.47 -0.18 9.82
N VAL A 99 6.86 -1.34 9.57
CA VAL A 99 7.55 -2.46 8.90
C VAL A 99 8.01 -2.05 7.50
N LEU A 100 7.17 -1.33 6.73
CA LEU A 100 7.55 -0.81 5.42
C LEU A 100 8.71 0.19 5.50
N ALA A 101 8.71 1.09 6.48
CA ALA A 101 9.82 2.03 6.69
C ALA A 101 11.13 1.31 7.01
N ILE A 102 11.09 0.28 7.87
CA ILE A 102 12.25 -0.55 8.20
C ILE A 102 12.74 -1.30 6.95
N LEU A 103 11.85 -1.94 6.19
CA LEU A 103 12.22 -2.65 4.96
C LEU A 103 12.88 -1.72 3.95
N THR A 104 12.31 -0.52 3.75
CA THR A 104 12.92 0.48 2.85
C THR A 104 14.31 0.89 3.34
N GLY A 105 14.48 1.10 4.65
CA GLY A 105 15.78 1.39 5.26
C GLY A 105 16.80 0.26 5.08
N LEU A 106 16.36 -1.00 5.25
CA LEU A 106 17.22 -2.18 5.05
C LEU A 106 17.63 -2.35 3.59
N ILE A 107 16.74 -2.10 2.63
CA ILE A 107 17.07 -2.11 1.20
C ILE A 107 18.12 -1.03 0.91
N ALA A 108 17.89 0.20 1.37
CA ALA A 108 18.81 1.31 1.18
C ALA A 108 20.19 1.02 1.81
N LEU A 109 20.21 0.47 3.02
CA LEU A 109 21.45 0.09 3.70
C LEU A 109 22.18 -1.03 2.95
N GLY A 110 21.49 -2.07 2.52
CA GLY A 110 22.07 -3.17 1.77
C GLY A 110 22.68 -2.74 0.44
N VAL A 111 22.00 -1.84 -0.27
CA VAL A 111 22.54 -1.23 -1.50
C VAL A 111 23.74 -0.32 -1.17
N GLY A 112 23.66 0.48 -0.12
CA GLY A 112 24.75 1.39 0.30
C GLY A 112 26.01 0.67 0.80
N LEU A 113 25.85 -0.54 1.33
CA LEU A 113 26.97 -1.42 1.74
C LEU A 113 27.43 -2.37 0.64
N ASP A 114 26.93 -2.20 -0.57
CA ASP A 114 27.26 -3.04 -1.74
C ASP A 114 27.01 -4.55 -1.52
N LEU A 115 26.00 -4.89 -0.70
CA LEU A 115 25.61 -6.25 -0.40
C LEU A 115 24.81 -6.85 -1.56
N SER A 116 25.51 -7.38 -2.58
CA SER A 116 24.86 -7.96 -3.77
C SER A 116 23.61 -7.16 -4.20
N PRO A 117 23.77 -6.00 -4.85
CA PRO A 117 22.66 -5.06 -5.09
C PRO A 117 21.46 -5.70 -5.79
N TRP A 118 21.72 -6.66 -6.67
CA TRP A 118 20.68 -7.42 -7.37
C TRP A 118 19.78 -8.21 -6.38
N VAL A 119 20.40 -9.01 -5.49
CA VAL A 119 19.65 -9.82 -4.49
C VAL A 119 18.94 -8.91 -3.50
N THR A 120 19.61 -7.88 -3.00
CA THR A 120 19.06 -6.92 -2.04
C THR A 120 17.80 -6.25 -2.58
N VAL A 121 17.84 -5.79 -3.84
CA VAL A 121 16.72 -5.11 -4.47
C VAL A 121 15.59 -6.08 -4.78
N VAL A 122 15.86 -7.22 -5.42
CA VAL A 122 14.80 -8.17 -5.81
C VAL A 122 14.11 -8.77 -4.59
N CYS A 123 14.87 -9.30 -3.62
CA CYS A 123 14.28 -9.89 -2.40
C CYS A 123 13.65 -8.82 -1.51
N GLY A 124 14.31 -7.66 -1.36
CA GLY A 124 13.78 -6.55 -0.58
C GLY A 124 12.45 -6.03 -1.14
N LEU A 125 12.35 -5.86 -2.46
CA LEU A 125 11.11 -5.44 -3.11
C LEU A 125 10.01 -6.50 -3.09
N ALA A 126 10.35 -7.79 -3.12
CA ALA A 126 9.37 -8.85 -2.94
C ALA A 126 8.74 -8.79 -1.54
N LEU A 127 9.56 -8.65 -0.49
CA LEU A 127 9.10 -8.49 0.90
C LEU A 127 8.31 -7.17 1.08
N PHE A 128 8.83 -6.07 0.52
CA PHE A 128 8.14 -4.79 0.54
C PHE A 128 6.76 -4.90 -0.11
N GLY A 129 6.67 -5.54 -1.30
CA GLY A 129 5.41 -5.73 -2.02
C GLY A 129 4.39 -6.55 -1.22
N LEU A 130 4.84 -7.61 -0.55
CA LEU A 130 4.00 -8.43 0.33
C LEU A 130 3.40 -7.59 1.47
N VAL A 131 4.25 -6.90 2.23
CA VAL A 131 3.80 -6.07 3.37
C VAL A 131 2.95 -4.91 2.89
N PHE A 132 3.31 -4.26 1.78
CA PHE A 132 2.56 -3.15 1.21
C PHE A 132 1.16 -3.60 0.76
N ALA A 133 1.01 -4.77 0.11
CA ALA A 133 -0.27 -5.33 -0.29
C ALA A 133 -1.18 -5.60 0.91
N LEU A 134 -0.64 -6.21 1.98
CA LEU A 134 -1.39 -6.48 3.21
C LEU A 134 -1.80 -5.16 3.89
N ASN A 135 -0.88 -4.21 4.05
CA ASN A 135 -1.18 -2.92 4.69
C ASN A 135 -2.19 -2.09 3.89
N SER A 136 -2.08 -2.11 2.55
CA SER A 136 -3.08 -1.47 1.67
C SER A 136 -4.47 -2.06 1.86
N SER A 137 -4.57 -3.39 2.03
CA SER A 137 -5.83 -4.08 2.29
C SER A 137 -6.41 -3.72 3.67
N VAL A 138 -5.56 -3.59 4.70
CA VAL A 138 -5.97 -3.09 6.02
C VAL A 138 -6.54 -1.68 5.92
N HIS A 139 -5.89 -0.76 5.20
CA HIS A 139 -6.41 0.58 5.00
C HIS A 139 -7.76 0.58 4.28
N SER A 140 -7.94 -0.26 3.25
CA SER A 140 -9.22 -0.37 2.53
C SER A 140 -10.34 -0.87 3.45
N TYR A 141 -10.06 -1.91 4.25
CA TYR A 141 -10.99 -2.44 5.24
C TYR A 141 -11.41 -1.38 6.26
N LEU A 142 -10.44 -0.66 6.85
CA LEU A 142 -10.72 0.35 7.88
C LEU A 142 -11.52 1.53 7.33
N ILE A 143 -11.24 1.98 6.10
CA ILE A 143 -12.04 3.05 5.46
C ILE A 143 -13.50 2.62 5.33
N LEU A 144 -13.75 1.40 4.85
CA LEU A 144 -15.12 0.88 4.75
C LEU A 144 -15.79 0.76 6.12
N ALA A 145 -15.13 0.13 7.09
CA ALA A 145 -15.65 -0.07 8.43
C ALA A 145 -16.01 1.25 9.14
N TYR A 146 -15.17 2.27 9.00
CA TYR A 146 -15.45 3.58 9.61
C TYR A 146 -16.51 4.37 8.83
N THR A 147 -16.63 4.20 7.53
CA THR A 147 -17.68 4.83 6.72
C THR A 147 -19.05 4.19 7.03
N GLU A 148 -19.12 2.88 7.17
CA GLU A 148 -20.36 2.19 7.53
C GLU A 148 -20.85 2.60 8.93
N SER A 149 -19.94 2.73 9.91
CA SER A 149 -20.27 3.19 11.26
C SER A 149 -20.75 4.65 11.27
N GLU A 150 -20.19 5.53 10.45
CA GLU A 150 -20.64 6.91 10.29
C GLU A 150 -22.06 6.97 9.71
N GLN A 151 -22.34 6.19 8.67
CA GLN A 151 -23.68 6.12 8.05
C GLN A 151 -24.71 5.53 9.00
N ALA A 152 -24.36 4.49 9.75
CA ALA A 152 -25.25 3.93 10.78
C ALA A 152 -25.58 4.95 11.86
N ALA A 153 -24.62 5.72 12.35
CA ALA A 153 -24.84 6.78 13.34
C ALA A 153 -25.74 7.91 12.81
N LEU A 154 -25.63 8.25 11.52
CA LEU A 154 -26.48 9.27 10.88
C LEU A 154 -27.94 8.79 10.66
N ASN A 155 -28.16 7.49 10.53
CA ASN A 155 -29.49 6.90 10.33
C ASN A 155 -30.27 6.65 11.63
N VAL A 156 -29.61 6.71 12.79
CA VAL A 156 -30.21 6.50 14.12
C VAL A 156 -30.53 7.83 14.84
N GLY A 157 -30.00 8.94 14.38
CA GLY A 157 -30.25 10.29 14.89
C GLY A 157 -31.28 11.05 14.09
#